data_fd04b0b011a18723860c413a2cd00a33
#
_entry.id   fd04b0b011a18723860c413a2cd00a33
#
_cell.length_a   1.000
_cell.length_b   1.000
_cell.length_c   1.000
_cell.angle_alpha   90.00
_cell.angle_beta   90.00
_cell.angle_gamma   90.00
#
_symmetry.space_group_name_H-M   'P 1'
#
loop_
_entity.id
_entity.type
_entity.pdbx_description
1 polymer ?
#
loop_
_entity_poly.entity_id
_entity_poly.type
_entity_poly.pdbx_seq_one_letter_code
_entity_poly.pdbx_strand_id
1 'polypeptide(L)'
;MEKPFVYGMSVKGVNFTDRVKETQRLKINFENGINVTLISPRRMGKTSLVKKAISEVDNPKIKIVYLDIYDCRSEYDFYNRFASAILKATSNHISIVLDNVRKFLERISPKVSFGSIDSEFSISLGITPQQYSPEEILALPEIIAKEKDLNIVVCIDEFQQIGEFPHSLDVQKRLRGVWQHQTRVSYCLFGSKKHLMENIFQNKRMPFYMFGEMMNLGCIPTEYWIPYICGRFEKYGKSISPDFARRICEYVGNYSSYVQQLAWNVLSVTETAVNEEIFTRGIEAMMEQCESFFIQQTENLTSYQLNFLRRLASGETSDFTALNPDSPYPLGSKSNVARLRKSLLDKELISKGKEGIRIADTVFLHWFRKEMM
;
A
#
# COMPACT_ATOMS: atom_id res chain seq x y z
N MET A 1 16.47 -18.96 10.42
CA MET A 1 15.69 -20.01 9.73
C MET A 1 14.93 -19.34 8.58
N GLU A 2 15.06 -19.83 7.36
CA GLU A 2 14.32 -19.30 6.22
C GLU A 2 12.84 -19.69 6.31
N LYS A 3 11.95 -18.70 6.16
CA LYS A 3 10.51 -18.97 6.19
C LYS A 3 10.06 -19.52 4.83
N PRO A 4 9.27 -20.61 4.77
CA PRO A 4 8.82 -21.20 3.50
C PRO A 4 7.92 -20.24 2.72
N PHE A 5 7.02 -19.58 3.41
CA PHE A 5 6.13 -18.56 2.89
C PHE A 5 6.10 -17.36 3.84
N VAL A 6 5.94 -16.15 3.30
CA VAL A 6 5.97 -14.91 4.08
C VAL A 6 4.75 -14.06 3.76
N TYR A 7 3.91 -13.81 4.76
CA TYR A 7 2.74 -12.94 4.68
C TYR A 7 2.67 -12.02 5.92
N GLY A 8 1.86 -10.97 5.85
CA GLY A 8 1.75 -9.97 6.92
C GLY A 8 2.92 -8.99 7.00
N MET A 9 3.96 -9.15 6.17
CA MET A 9 5.14 -8.28 6.12
C MET A 9 5.68 -8.14 4.70
N SER A 10 6.60 -7.19 4.48
CA SER A 10 7.28 -7.07 3.18
C SER A 10 8.25 -8.22 2.94
N VAL A 11 8.22 -8.79 1.72
CA VAL A 11 9.09 -9.89 1.30
C VAL A 11 10.37 -9.39 0.65
N LYS A 12 11.46 -10.16 0.77
CA LYS A 12 12.78 -9.89 0.21
C LYS A 12 13.45 -11.17 -0.29
N GLY A 13 14.45 -11.00 -1.16
CA GLY A 13 15.31 -12.10 -1.62
C GLY A 13 14.50 -13.20 -2.28
N VAL A 14 14.75 -14.44 -1.89
CA VAL A 14 14.10 -15.64 -2.43
C VAL A 14 12.59 -15.74 -2.17
N ASN A 15 12.04 -14.93 -1.23
CA ASN A 15 10.61 -14.86 -0.98
C ASN A 15 9.87 -13.88 -1.91
N PHE A 16 10.63 -13.12 -2.71
CA PHE A 16 10.08 -12.24 -3.73
C PHE A 16 9.98 -13.02 -5.04
N THR A 17 8.79 -13.12 -5.61
CA THR A 17 8.57 -13.80 -6.90
C THR A 17 7.98 -12.85 -7.92
N ASP A 18 8.35 -13.06 -9.19
CA ASP A 18 7.91 -12.27 -10.34
C ASP A 18 8.20 -10.76 -10.19
N ARG A 19 7.40 -9.91 -10.82
CA ARG A 19 7.52 -8.45 -10.80
C ARG A 19 8.79 -7.89 -11.46
N VAL A 20 9.41 -8.68 -12.34
CA VAL A 20 10.66 -8.28 -13.01
C VAL A 20 10.47 -6.99 -13.81
N LYS A 21 9.38 -6.91 -14.58
CA LYS A 21 9.08 -5.74 -15.42
C LYS A 21 8.80 -4.49 -14.58
N GLU A 22 8.00 -4.63 -13.54
CA GLU A 22 7.65 -3.53 -12.64
C GLU A 22 8.86 -3.06 -11.83
N THR A 23 9.69 -3.98 -11.34
CA THR A 23 10.95 -3.67 -10.64
C THR A 23 11.88 -2.88 -11.55
N GLN A 24 12.11 -3.37 -12.78
CA GLN A 24 12.96 -2.71 -13.76
C GLN A 24 12.43 -1.32 -14.15
N ARG A 25 11.10 -1.19 -14.30
CA ARG A 25 10.49 0.11 -14.62
C ARG A 25 10.67 1.12 -13.51
N LEU A 26 10.45 0.71 -12.26
CA LEU A 26 10.69 1.58 -11.09
C LEU A 26 12.16 1.97 -10.99
N LYS A 27 13.11 1.02 -11.18
CA LYS A 27 14.54 1.31 -11.17
C LYS A 27 14.92 2.36 -12.22
N ILE A 28 14.48 2.17 -13.47
CA ILE A 28 14.70 3.15 -14.55
C ILE A 28 14.16 4.53 -14.18
N ASN A 29 12.95 4.60 -13.62
CA ASN A 29 12.35 5.86 -13.20
C ASN A 29 13.14 6.53 -12.07
N PHE A 30 13.63 5.77 -11.08
CA PHE A 30 14.45 6.28 -9.99
C PHE A 30 15.78 6.83 -10.52
N GLU A 31 16.43 6.13 -11.44
CA GLU A 31 17.70 6.53 -12.03
C GLU A 31 17.60 7.76 -12.93
N ASN A 32 16.42 8.02 -13.49
CA ASN A 32 16.18 9.14 -14.40
C ASN A 32 15.36 10.29 -13.79
N GLY A 33 15.10 10.26 -12.48
CA GLY A 33 14.37 11.34 -11.79
C GLY A 33 12.92 11.49 -12.20
N ILE A 34 12.26 10.41 -12.63
CA ILE A 34 10.87 10.42 -13.05
C ILE A 34 9.96 10.17 -11.83
N ASN A 35 8.99 11.06 -11.64
CA ASN A 35 7.97 10.86 -10.62
C ASN A 35 7.08 9.66 -10.97
N VAL A 36 6.77 8.84 -9.97
CA VAL A 36 5.93 7.65 -10.12
C VAL A 36 4.79 7.65 -9.12
N THR A 37 3.62 7.27 -9.58
CA THR A 37 2.46 6.95 -8.74
C THR A 37 2.11 5.47 -8.90
N LEU A 38 2.24 4.69 -7.82
CA LEU A 38 1.93 3.25 -7.85
C LEU A 38 0.60 2.99 -7.13
N ILE A 39 -0.41 2.56 -7.88
CA ILE A 39 -1.76 2.30 -7.38
C ILE A 39 -2.05 0.80 -7.42
N SER A 40 -2.54 0.26 -6.31
CA SER A 40 -2.91 -1.16 -6.22
C SER A 40 -3.79 -1.42 -5.00
N PRO A 41 -4.64 -2.42 -5.02
CA PRO A 41 -5.31 -2.90 -3.82
C PRO A 41 -4.33 -3.32 -2.73
N ARG A 42 -4.82 -3.48 -1.50
CA ARG A 42 -4.06 -4.10 -0.41
C ARG A 42 -3.56 -5.50 -0.78
N ARG A 43 -2.51 -5.99 -0.13
CA ARG A 43 -2.00 -7.37 -0.22
C ARG A 43 -1.40 -7.75 -1.59
N MET A 44 -1.16 -6.79 -2.50
CA MET A 44 -0.53 -7.02 -3.82
C MET A 44 1.00 -6.96 -3.82
N GLY A 45 1.62 -6.62 -2.69
CA GLY A 45 3.08 -6.56 -2.56
C GLY A 45 3.73 -5.24 -3.01
N LYS A 46 3.00 -4.11 -3.01
CA LYS A 46 3.54 -2.77 -3.36
C LYS A 46 4.82 -2.42 -2.64
N THR A 47 4.77 -2.46 -1.30
CA THR A 47 5.92 -2.13 -0.44
C THR A 47 7.12 -3.02 -0.73
N SER A 48 6.88 -4.32 -0.98
CA SER A 48 7.94 -5.26 -1.37
C SER A 48 8.55 -4.91 -2.72
N LEU A 49 7.73 -4.57 -3.72
CA LEU A 49 8.16 -4.14 -5.04
C LEU A 49 9.01 -2.87 -4.98
N VAL A 50 8.54 -1.84 -4.28
CA VAL A 50 9.30 -0.58 -4.14
C VAL A 50 10.63 -0.84 -3.43
N LYS A 51 10.64 -1.60 -2.33
CA LYS A 51 11.88 -1.96 -1.61
C LYS A 51 12.84 -2.80 -2.46
N LYS A 52 12.32 -3.69 -3.33
CA LYS A 52 13.12 -4.45 -4.29
C LYS A 52 13.75 -3.51 -5.31
N ALA A 53 12.98 -2.61 -5.93
CA ALA A 53 13.51 -1.64 -6.88
C ALA A 53 14.56 -0.73 -6.23
N ILE A 54 14.34 -0.25 -5.01
CA ILE A 54 15.32 0.51 -4.23
C ILE A 54 16.64 -0.26 -4.09
N SER A 55 16.58 -1.56 -3.78
CA SER A 55 17.78 -2.38 -3.57
C SER A 55 18.58 -2.66 -4.87
N GLU A 56 17.99 -2.38 -6.03
CA GLU A 56 18.63 -2.57 -7.34
C GLU A 56 19.21 -1.29 -7.94
N VAL A 57 18.98 -0.14 -7.33
CA VAL A 57 19.61 1.11 -7.74
C VAL A 57 21.06 1.11 -7.26
N ASP A 58 21.98 1.02 -8.21
CA ASP A 58 23.42 1.01 -7.96
C ASP A 58 24.08 2.28 -8.53
N ASN A 59 23.71 3.44 -7.97
CA ASN A 59 24.28 4.73 -8.32
C ASN A 59 24.55 5.54 -7.05
N PRO A 60 25.81 5.78 -6.69
CA PRO A 60 26.19 6.49 -5.45
C PRO A 60 25.70 7.95 -5.40
N LYS A 61 25.41 8.55 -6.57
CA LYS A 61 24.83 9.90 -6.65
C LYS A 61 23.33 9.93 -6.42
N ILE A 62 22.66 8.79 -6.32
CA ILE A 62 21.23 8.71 -6.02
C ILE A 62 21.06 8.32 -4.55
N LYS A 63 20.39 9.16 -3.79
CA LYS A 63 19.96 8.86 -2.42
C LYS A 63 18.46 8.57 -2.40
N ILE A 64 18.12 7.42 -1.86
CA ILE A 64 16.71 7.03 -1.77
C ILE A 64 16.24 7.18 -0.33
N VAL A 65 15.17 7.94 -0.18
CA VAL A 65 14.49 8.20 1.08
C VAL A 65 13.19 7.41 1.07
N TYR A 66 12.97 6.58 2.08
CA TYR A 66 11.73 5.85 2.27
C TYR A 66 11.05 6.30 3.55
N LEU A 67 9.78 6.66 3.46
CA LEU A 67 8.96 6.98 4.63
C LEU A 67 7.55 6.40 4.45
N ASP A 68 6.98 5.97 5.57
CA ASP A 68 5.60 5.53 5.69
C ASP A 68 4.84 6.59 6.49
N ILE A 69 3.73 7.06 5.96
CA ILE A 69 2.94 8.13 6.59
C ILE A 69 1.58 7.64 7.13
N TYR A 70 1.44 6.32 7.31
CA TYR A 70 0.19 5.70 7.76
C TYR A 70 -0.37 6.31 9.07
N ASP A 71 0.49 6.58 10.03
CA ASP A 71 0.13 7.11 11.35
C ASP A 71 0.17 8.65 11.45
N CYS A 72 0.49 9.36 10.36
CA CYS A 72 0.38 10.81 10.33
C CYS A 72 -1.09 11.24 10.39
N ARG A 73 -1.42 12.09 11.36
CA ARG A 73 -2.78 12.60 11.57
C ARG A 73 -2.96 14.04 11.11
N SER A 74 -1.86 14.74 10.88
CA SER A 74 -1.82 16.14 10.49
C SER A 74 -0.73 16.41 9.46
N GLU A 75 -0.80 17.57 8.79
CA GLU A 75 0.27 18.03 7.92
C GLU A 75 1.60 18.22 8.68
N TYR A 76 1.56 18.58 9.98
CA TYR A 76 2.76 18.75 10.80
C TYR A 76 3.43 17.43 11.16
N ASP A 77 2.67 16.36 11.39
CA ASP A 77 3.23 15.03 11.56
C ASP A 77 3.95 14.60 10.28
N PHE A 78 3.33 14.90 9.14
CA PHE A 78 3.93 14.64 7.84
C PHE A 78 5.22 15.44 7.64
N TYR A 79 5.23 16.75 7.89
CA TYR A 79 6.43 17.59 7.73
C TYR A 79 7.57 17.14 8.62
N ASN A 80 7.30 16.80 9.88
CA ASN A 80 8.29 16.28 10.82
C ASN A 80 8.90 14.96 10.29
N ARG A 81 8.06 14.03 9.86
CA ARG A 81 8.49 12.74 9.34
C ARG A 81 9.27 12.88 8.03
N PHE A 82 8.78 13.72 7.12
CA PHE A 82 9.42 14.01 5.85
C PHE A 82 10.82 14.60 6.04
N ALA A 83 10.96 15.66 6.81
CA ALA A 83 12.24 16.28 7.09
C ALA A 83 13.21 15.30 7.77
N SER A 84 12.76 14.57 8.80
CA SER A 84 13.56 13.58 9.52
C SER A 84 14.08 12.47 8.59
N ALA A 85 13.23 11.95 7.69
CA ALA A 85 13.62 10.92 6.74
C ALA A 85 14.67 11.42 5.72
N ILE A 86 14.48 12.64 5.19
CA ILE A 86 15.43 13.28 4.26
C ILE A 86 16.80 13.43 4.93
N LEU A 87 16.83 13.99 6.12
CA LEU A 87 18.07 14.24 6.85
C LEU A 87 18.80 12.95 7.21
N LYS A 88 18.07 11.93 7.68
CA LYS A 88 18.64 10.62 8.00
C LYS A 88 19.27 9.95 6.77
N ALA A 89 18.62 10.02 5.61
CA ALA A 89 19.10 9.36 4.39
C ALA A 89 20.30 10.09 3.75
N THR A 90 20.42 11.40 3.96
CA THR A 90 21.44 12.22 3.31
C THR A 90 22.68 12.51 4.17
N SER A 91 22.73 12.02 5.40
CA SER A 91 23.83 12.27 6.34
C SER A 91 24.59 11.01 6.69
N ASN A 92 25.92 11.10 6.75
CA ASN A 92 26.82 9.94 6.96
C ASN A 92 27.04 9.58 8.44
N HIS A 93 26.72 10.49 9.39
CA HIS A 93 26.87 10.27 10.85
C HIS A 93 25.73 10.95 11.62
N ILE A 94 25.12 10.24 12.54
CA ILE A 94 23.94 10.71 13.30
C ILE A 94 24.26 11.95 14.15
N SER A 95 25.44 12.03 14.76
CA SER A 95 25.87 13.20 15.56
C SER A 95 26.15 14.44 14.70
N ILE A 96 26.76 14.25 13.52
CA ILE A 96 27.00 15.32 12.54
C ILE A 96 25.69 15.76 11.89
N VAL A 97 24.72 14.85 11.78
CA VAL A 97 23.36 15.13 11.28
C VAL A 97 22.67 16.17 12.15
N LEU A 98 22.69 15.98 13.46
CA LEU A 98 22.02 16.89 14.40
C LEU A 98 22.64 18.29 14.36
N ASP A 99 23.95 18.41 14.31
CA ASP A 99 24.65 19.70 14.21
C ASP A 99 24.47 20.37 12.84
N ASN A 100 24.49 19.58 11.75
CA ASN A 100 24.26 20.11 10.40
C ASN A 100 22.81 20.47 10.16
N VAL A 101 21.87 19.68 10.70
CA VAL A 101 20.44 19.97 10.71
C VAL A 101 20.18 21.27 11.47
N ARG A 102 20.74 21.40 12.65
CA ARG A 102 20.60 22.59 13.46
C ARG A 102 21.14 23.82 12.75
N LYS A 103 22.37 23.75 12.25
CA LYS A 103 23.00 24.85 11.47
C LYS A 103 22.26 25.15 10.17
N PHE A 104 21.76 24.12 9.50
CA PHE A 104 20.98 24.28 8.27
C PHE A 104 19.64 24.95 8.53
N LEU A 105 18.92 24.49 9.55
CA LEU A 105 17.65 25.08 9.98
C LEU A 105 17.82 26.47 10.58
N GLU A 106 18.88 26.72 11.35
CA GLU A 106 19.25 28.05 11.85
C GLU A 106 19.62 29.03 10.72
N ARG A 107 20.21 28.52 9.62
CA ARG A 107 20.55 29.31 8.43
C ARG A 107 19.31 29.67 7.60
N ILE A 108 18.29 28.79 7.56
CA ILE A 108 17.02 29.02 6.86
C ILE A 108 16.07 29.83 7.74
N SER A 109 16.06 29.63 9.04
CA SER A 109 15.18 30.34 9.98
C SER A 109 15.90 30.62 11.31
N PRO A 110 16.43 31.84 11.52
CA PRO A 110 17.25 32.20 12.69
C PRO A 110 16.50 32.19 14.03
N LYS A 111 15.22 31.89 14.08
CA LYS A 111 14.35 32.02 15.27
C LYS A 111 14.13 30.72 16.05
N VAL A 112 14.87 29.65 15.76
CA VAL A 112 14.61 28.33 16.33
C VAL A 112 15.49 28.02 17.52
N SER A 113 14.88 27.72 18.68
CA SER A 113 15.52 27.06 19.80
C SER A 113 15.14 25.58 19.84
N PHE A 114 16.14 24.70 19.83
CA PHE A 114 15.93 23.26 19.98
C PHE A 114 15.81 22.88 21.45
N GLY A 115 14.74 22.17 21.82
CA GLY A 115 14.67 21.47 23.10
C GLY A 115 15.69 20.31 23.14
N SER A 116 16.07 19.88 24.35
CA SER A 116 17.00 18.78 24.59
C SER A 116 16.54 17.49 23.87
N ILE A 117 17.43 16.93 23.06
CA ILE A 117 17.19 15.69 22.32
C ILE A 117 17.66 14.55 23.20
N ASP A 118 16.72 13.82 23.81
CA ASP A 118 17.01 12.54 24.44
C ASP A 118 17.20 11.45 23.37
N SER A 119 18.26 10.70 23.54
CA SER A 119 18.86 9.76 22.62
C SER A 119 18.16 8.41 22.60
N GLU A 120 16.92 8.30 22.09
CA GLU A 120 16.39 7.01 21.62
C GLU A 120 15.32 7.19 20.54
N PHE A 121 15.72 6.95 19.31
CA PHE A 121 14.96 6.49 18.14
C PHE A 121 13.74 7.25 17.60
N SER A 122 13.48 8.46 17.96
CA SER A 122 12.61 9.33 17.16
C SER A 122 13.20 10.75 17.10
N ILE A 123 13.84 11.10 15.98
CA ILE A 123 14.13 12.51 15.70
C ILE A 123 12.78 13.15 15.35
N SER A 124 12.02 13.51 16.37
CA SER A 124 10.96 14.48 16.23
C SER A 124 11.64 15.84 16.19
N LEU A 125 11.66 16.47 15.03
CA LEU A 125 12.26 17.81 14.89
C LEU A 125 11.44 18.88 15.63
N GLY A 126 10.29 18.51 16.21
CA GLY A 126 9.40 19.41 16.93
C GLY A 126 8.90 20.55 16.05
N ILE A 127 8.80 20.33 14.74
CA ILE A 127 8.36 21.34 13.78
C ILE A 127 6.95 21.79 14.16
N THR A 128 6.81 23.05 14.49
CA THR A 128 5.53 23.67 14.79
C THR A 128 5.19 24.75 13.75
N PRO A 129 3.91 25.09 13.57
CA PRO A 129 3.48 26.11 12.62
C PRO A 129 4.14 27.49 12.76
N GLN A 130 4.64 27.76 13.97
CA GLN A 130 5.22 29.08 14.31
C GLN A 130 6.71 29.19 13.97
N GLN A 131 7.37 28.06 13.67
CA GLN A 131 8.83 28.01 13.53
C GLN A 131 9.31 27.93 12.07
N TYR A 132 8.57 27.24 11.19
CA TYR A 132 8.96 27.02 9.79
C TYR A 132 7.77 27.19 8.87
N SER A 133 8.03 27.76 7.67
CA SER A 133 7.04 27.65 6.61
C SER A 133 7.04 26.20 6.06
N PRO A 134 5.87 25.64 5.77
CA PRO A 134 5.78 24.35 5.13
C PRO A 134 6.59 24.25 3.83
N GLU A 135 6.67 25.34 3.08
CA GLU A 135 7.41 25.44 1.82
C GLU A 135 8.91 25.24 2.02
N GLU A 136 9.49 25.79 3.09
CA GLU A 136 10.91 25.60 3.45
C GLU A 136 11.21 24.13 3.74
N ILE A 137 10.33 23.46 4.49
CA ILE A 137 10.47 22.04 4.81
C ILE A 137 10.38 21.20 3.52
N LEU A 138 9.42 21.50 2.68
CA LEU A 138 9.22 20.79 1.43
C LEU A 138 10.33 21.03 0.40
N ALA A 139 11.02 22.18 0.48
CA ALA A 139 12.18 22.49 -0.35
C ALA A 139 13.49 21.81 0.13
N LEU A 140 13.52 21.30 1.37
CA LEU A 140 14.70 20.71 1.99
C LEU A 140 15.43 19.66 1.13
N PRO A 141 14.78 18.66 0.51
CA PRO A 141 15.48 17.67 -0.31
C PRO A 141 16.17 18.28 -1.53
N GLU A 142 15.56 19.27 -2.19
CA GLU A 142 16.16 19.94 -3.34
C GLU A 142 17.41 20.76 -2.95
N ILE A 143 17.35 21.44 -1.81
CA ILE A 143 18.47 22.21 -1.30
C ILE A 143 19.64 21.28 -0.98
N ILE A 144 19.40 20.17 -0.26
CA ILE A 144 20.44 19.20 0.07
C ILE A 144 21.00 18.53 -1.20
N ALA A 145 20.12 18.19 -2.16
CA ALA A 145 20.52 17.57 -3.42
C ALA A 145 21.49 18.45 -4.21
N LYS A 146 21.19 19.76 -4.30
CA LYS A 146 22.06 20.74 -4.96
C LYS A 146 23.37 20.95 -4.23
N GLU A 147 23.34 21.09 -2.90
CA GLU A 147 24.55 21.33 -2.08
C GLU A 147 25.52 20.15 -2.13
N LYS A 148 25.00 18.91 -2.19
CA LYS A 148 25.83 17.68 -2.19
C LYS A 148 26.05 17.08 -3.57
N ASP A 149 25.59 17.71 -4.64
CA ASP A 149 25.61 17.19 -6.03
C ASP A 149 25.01 15.77 -6.12
N LEU A 150 23.84 15.58 -5.51
CA LEU A 150 23.09 14.33 -5.48
C LEU A 150 21.77 14.46 -6.22
N ASN A 151 21.18 13.32 -6.57
CA ASN A 151 19.76 13.19 -6.87
C ASN A 151 19.08 12.46 -5.71
N ILE A 152 17.87 12.87 -5.37
CA ILE A 152 17.11 12.27 -4.27
C ILE A 152 15.80 11.70 -4.81
N VAL A 153 15.53 10.42 -4.49
CA VAL A 153 14.25 9.77 -4.76
C VAL A 153 13.51 9.62 -3.45
N VAL A 154 12.35 10.24 -3.32
CA VAL A 154 11.52 10.17 -2.10
C VAL A 154 10.38 9.20 -2.32
N CYS A 155 10.43 8.04 -1.66
CA CYS A 155 9.40 7.00 -1.70
C CYS A 155 8.47 7.15 -0.50
N ILE A 156 7.20 7.48 -0.74
CA ILE A 156 6.20 7.71 0.32
C ILE A 156 5.14 6.61 0.26
N ASP A 157 5.14 5.75 1.27
CA ASP A 157 4.10 4.72 1.47
C ASP A 157 2.86 5.31 2.14
N GLU A 158 1.70 4.74 1.84
CA GLU A 158 0.37 5.14 2.31
C GLU A 158 0.03 6.61 2.01
N PHE A 159 0.46 7.10 0.82
CA PHE A 159 0.32 8.51 0.43
C PHE A 159 -1.12 9.02 0.46
N GLN A 160 -2.13 8.16 0.31
CA GLN A 160 -3.53 8.57 0.43
C GLN A 160 -3.88 9.17 1.80
N GLN A 161 -3.04 8.95 2.83
CA GLN A 161 -3.23 9.54 4.16
C GLN A 161 -3.29 11.07 4.11
N ILE A 162 -2.59 11.71 3.15
CA ILE A 162 -2.67 13.16 2.91
C ILE A 162 -4.11 13.62 2.60
N GLY A 163 -4.91 12.76 1.98
CA GLY A 163 -6.32 13.03 1.69
C GLY A 163 -7.22 13.07 2.94
N GLU A 164 -6.76 12.51 4.05
CA GLU A 164 -7.48 12.45 5.33
C GLU A 164 -7.11 13.61 6.29
N PHE A 165 -6.11 14.43 5.95
CA PHE A 165 -5.72 15.57 6.78
C PHE A 165 -6.78 16.69 6.80
N PRO A 166 -6.89 17.43 7.89
CA PRO A 166 -7.63 18.70 7.89
C PRO A 166 -7.11 19.59 6.75
N HIS A 167 -8.02 20.22 6.00
CA HIS A 167 -7.67 21.05 4.84
C HIS A 167 -6.82 20.34 3.78
N SER A 168 -7.04 19.05 3.57
CA SER A 168 -6.25 18.17 2.69
C SER A 168 -6.01 18.75 1.28
N LEU A 169 -6.98 19.48 0.72
CA LEU A 169 -6.83 20.09 -0.61
C LEU A 169 -5.74 21.18 -0.62
N ASP A 170 -5.66 21.99 0.44
CA ASP A 170 -4.64 23.05 0.53
C ASP A 170 -3.26 22.48 0.82
N VAL A 171 -3.20 21.41 1.63
CA VAL A 171 -1.98 20.62 1.82
C VAL A 171 -1.49 20.06 0.47
N GLN A 172 -2.37 19.43 -0.31
CA GLN A 172 -2.02 18.90 -1.63
C GLN A 172 -1.55 19.99 -2.61
N LYS A 173 -2.20 21.17 -2.63
CA LYS A 173 -1.75 22.31 -3.45
C LYS A 173 -0.36 22.76 -3.07
N ARG A 174 -0.07 22.84 -1.77
CA ARG A 174 1.24 23.25 -1.25
C ARG A 174 2.33 22.26 -1.63
N LEU A 175 2.10 20.95 -1.39
CA LEU A 175 3.01 19.89 -1.80
C LEU A 175 3.29 19.97 -3.31
N ARG A 176 2.24 20.02 -4.14
CA ARG A 176 2.36 20.09 -5.59
C ARG A 176 3.10 21.35 -6.04
N GLY A 177 2.78 22.49 -5.42
CA GLY A 177 3.38 23.78 -5.72
C GLY A 177 4.90 23.79 -5.54
N VAL A 178 5.40 23.16 -4.47
CA VAL A 178 6.84 23.06 -4.23
C VAL A 178 7.48 21.96 -5.09
N TRP A 179 6.93 20.75 -5.08
CA TRP A 179 7.56 19.58 -5.69
C TRP A 179 7.70 19.67 -7.21
N GLN A 180 6.76 20.31 -7.90
CA GLN A 180 6.81 20.45 -9.36
C GLN A 180 8.00 21.28 -9.89
N HIS A 181 8.63 22.08 -9.03
CA HIS A 181 9.77 22.93 -9.37
C HIS A 181 11.11 22.31 -8.99
N GLN A 182 11.11 21.16 -8.36
CA GLN A 182 12.34 20.46 -7.99
C GLN A 182 12.94 19.75 -9.22
N THR A 183 14.24 19.88 -9.38
CA THR A 183 14.97 19.37 -10.54
C THR A 183 15.92 18.22 -10.20
N ARG A 184 16.26 18.08 -8.91
CA ARG A 184 17.13 17.06 -8.36
C ARG A 184 16.40 16.05 -7.48
N VAL A 185 15.08 16.21 -7.34
CA VAL A 185 14.24 15.34 -6.50
C VAL A 185 13.13 14.74 -7.33
N SER A 186 12.92 13.45 -7.18
CA SER A 186 11.77 12.74 -7.73
C SER A 186 11.01 11.98 -6.65
N TYR A 187 9.76 11.67 -6.92
CA TYR A 187 8.83 11.09 -5.94
C TYR A 187 8.26 9.78 -6.44
N CYS A 188 8.26 8.75 -5.57
CA CYS A 188 7.50 7.53 -5.75
C CYS A 188 6.38 7.50 -4.71
N LEU A 189 5.16 7.83 -5.13
CA LEU A 189 3.99 7.97 -4.26
C LEU A 189 3.11 6.73 -4.40
N PHE A 190 2.89 6.01 -3.32
CA PHE A 190 2.10 4.77 -3.38
C PHE A 190 1.28 4.56 -2.11
N GLY A 191 0.22 3.77 -2.26
CA GLY A 191 -0.69 3.51 -1.16
C GLY A 191 -1.65 2.36 -1.42
N SER A 192 -2.32 1.93 -0.36
CA SER A 192 -3.16 0.74 -0.37
C SER A 192 -4.63 1.03 -0.64
N LYS A 193 -5.16 2.21 -0.29
CA LYS A 193 -6.56 2.60 -0.53
C LYS A 193 -6.73 3.07 -1.97
N LYS A 194 -6.97 2.10 -2.88
CA LYS A 194 -7.01 2.32 -4.33
C LYS A 194 -7.93 3.49 -4.72
N HIS A 195 -9.15 3.56 -4.21
CA HIS A 195 -10.12 4.60 -4.57
C HIS A 195 -9.66 6.01 -4.15
N LEU A 196 -8.96 6.15 -3.00
CA LEU A 196 -8.40 7.42 -2.57
C LEU A 196 -7.21 7.83 -3.43
N MET A 197 -6.32 6.89 -3.76
CA MET A 197 -5.22 7.13 -4.70
C MET A 197 -5.73 7.55 -6.09
N GLU A 198 -6.74 6.86 -6.62
CA GLU A 198 -7.38 7.23 -7.88
C GLU A 198 -7.98 8.64 -7.81
N ASN A 199 -8.64 9.01 -6.71
CA ASN A 199 -9.16 10.37 -6.54
C ASN A 199 -8.05 11.43 -6.53
N ILE A 200 -6.94 11.19 -5.83
CA ILE A 200 -5.81 12.14 -5.75
C ILE A 200 -5.15 12.33 -7.11
N PHE A 201 -4.90 11.23 -7.87
CA PHE A 201 -4.04 11.26 -9.06
C PHE A 201 -4.76 11.22 -10.41
N GLN A 202 -6.02 10.74 -10.46
CA GLN A 202 -6.79 10.62 -11.71
C GLN A 202 -7.91 11.64 -11.83
N ASN A 203 -8.30 12.30 -10.75
CA ASN A 203 -9.32 13.32 -10.78
C ASN A 203 -8.70 14.65 -11.26
N LYS A 204 -9.19 15.16 -12.41
CA LYS A 204 -8.72 16.41 -13.04
C LYS A 204 -8.81 17.65 -12.14
N ARG A 205 -9.63 17.61 -11.08
CA ARG A 205 -9.80 18.73 -10.14
C ARG A 205 -8.79 18.71 -9.00
N MET A 206 -7.99 17.64 -8.87
CA MET A 206 -7.05 17.48 -7.76
C MET A 206 -5.64 17.95 -8.14
N PRO A 207 -4.87 18.53 -7.20
CA PRO A 207 -3.55 19.10 -7.46
C PRO A 207 -2.55 18.09 -8.06
N PHE A 208 -2.62 16.82 -7.65
CA PHE A 208 -1.72 15.76 -8.11
C PHE A 208 -2.16 15.07 -9.41
N TYR A 209 -3.19 15.60 -10.09
CA TYR A 209 -3.57 15.06 -11.39
C TYR A 209 -2.37 15.00 -12.34
N MET A 210 -2.08 13.80 -12.86
CA MET A 210 -0.94 13.53 -13.76
C MET A 210 0.42 14.00 -13.21
N PHE A 211 0.69 13.75 -11.92
CA PHE A 211 1.95 14.17 -11.29
C PHE A 211 3.19 13.44 -11.83
N GLY A 212 3.06 12.26 -12.36
CA GLY A 212 4.15 11.46 -12.90
C GLY A 212 3.65 10.24 -13.64
N GLU A 213 4.53 9.27 -13.88
CA GLU A 213 4.14 8.01 -14.47
C GLU A 213 3.20 7.23 -13.54
N MET A 214 2.06 6.80 -14.08
CA MET A 214 1.09 6.03 -13.32
C MET A 214 1.28 4.53 -13.57
N MET A 215 1.61 3.80 -12.52
CA MET A 215 1.74 2.36 -12.52
C MET A 215 0.59 1.71 -11.76
N ASN A 216 -0.21 0.89 -12.43
CA ASN A 216 -1.25 0.09 -11.79
C ASN A 216 -0.73 -1.33 -11.56
N LEU A 217 -0.56 -1.70 -10.28
CA LEU A 217 -0.08 -3.03 -9.93
C LEU A 217 -1.26 -3.99 -9.80
N GLY A 218 -1.34 -4.96 -10.70
CA GLY A 218 -2.30 -6.06 -10.66
C GLY A 218 -1.81 -7.25 -9.83
N CYS A 219 -2.56 -8.36 -9.90
CA CYS A 219 -2.12 -9.64 -9.34
C CYS A 219 -0.91 -10.19 -10.08
N ILE A 220 -0.09 -10.99 -9.41
CA ILE A 220 0.90 -11.85 -10.06
C ILE A 220 0.12 -12.98 -10.75
N PRO A 221 0.35 -13.23 -12.04
CA PRO A 221 -0.31 -14.32 -12.76
C PRO A 221 -0.02 -15.69 -12.14
N THR A 222 -1.00 -16.59 -12.23
CA THR A 222 -0.92 -17.93 -11.60
C THR A 222 0.28 -18.75 -12.11
N GLU A 223 0.66 -18.58 -13.37
CA GLU A 223 1.81 -19.27 -13.96
C GLU A 223 3.15 -18.99 -13.28
N TYR A 224 3.32 -17.82 -12.65
CA TYR A 224 4.53 -17.50 -11.88
C TYR A 224 4.44 -18.03 -10.45
N TRP A 225 3.24 -18.17 -9.91
CA TRP A 225 3.04 -18.72 -8.57
C TRP A 225 3.26 -20.23 -8.51
N ILE A 226 2.84 -20.99 -9.52
CA ILE A 226 2.91 -22.45 -9.52
C ILE A 226 4.35 -22.95 -9.27
N PRO A 227 5.38 -22.56 -10.06
CA PRO A 227 6.73 -23.04 -9.82
C PRO A 227 7.29 -22.54 -8.48
N TYR A 228 6.91 -21.34 -8.05
CA TYR A 228 7.32 -20.82 -6.73
C TYR A 228 6.75 -21.68 -5.60
N ILE A 229 5.46 -22.00 -5.62
CA ILE A 229 4.81 -22.84 -4.58
C ILE A 229 5.40 -24.25 -4.60
N CYS A 230 5.49 -24.91 -5.76
CA CYS A 230 6.04 -26.26 -5.87
C CYS A 230 7.47 -26.34 -5.34
N GLY A 231 8.34 -25.43 -5.77
CA GLY A 231 9.73 -25.41 -5.30
C GLY A 231 9.87 -25.13 -3.80
N ARG A 232 8.92 -24.41 -3.19
CA ARG A 232 8.89 -24.23 -1.73
C ARG A 232 8.51 -25.50 -1.00
N PHE A 233 7.52 -26.24 -1.49
CA PHE A 233 7.17 -27.55 -0.91
C PHE A 233 8.33 -28.52 -0.99
N GLU A 234 8.98 -28.65 -2.15
CA GLU A 234 10.17 -29.51 -2.34
C GLU A 234 11.30 -29.18 -1.37
N LYS A 235 11.58 -27.89 -1.18
CA LYS A 235 12.61 -27.43 -0.24
C LYS A 235 12.37 -27.90 1.21
N TYR A 236 11.11 -28.14 1.56
CA TYR A 236 10.73 -28.64 2.90
C TYR A 236 10.43 -30.14 2.91
N GLY A 237 10.88 -30.87 1.87
CA GLY A 237 10.73 -32.32 1.78
C GLY A 237 9.30 -32.80 1.55
N LYS A 238 8.42 -31.93 1.02
CA LYS A 238 7.02 -32.20 0.76
C LYS A 238 6.70 -31.96 -0.70
N SER A 239 5.57 -32.47 -1.19
CA SER A 239 5.16 -32.29 -2.57
C SER A 239 3.76 -31.71 -2.69
N ILE A 240 3.57 -30.90 -3.73
CA ILE A 240 2.28 -30.37 -4.16
C ILE A 240 2.23 -30.43 -5.69
N SER A 241 1.11 -30.90 -6.24
CA SER A 241 0.95 -30.91 -7.69
C SER A 241 0.75 -29.47 -8.23
N PRO A 242 1.12 -29.21 -9.50
CA PRO A 242 0.82 -27.93 -10.17
C PRO A 242 -0.67 -27.57 -10.13
N ASP A 243 -1.56 -28.56 -10.10
CA ASP A 243 -3.01 -28.35 -10.00
C ASP A 243 -3.42 -27.79 -8.65
N PHE A 244 -2.97 -28.38 -7.55
CA PHE A 244 -3.23 -27.82 -6.21
C PHE A 244 -2.57 -26.45 -6.04
N ALA A 245 -1.38 -26.23 -6.57
CA ALA A 245 -0.74 -24.91 -6.54
C ALA A 245 -1.57 -23.86 -7.31
N ARG A 246 -2.15 -24.22 -8.46
CA ARG A 246 -3.11 -23.41 -9.20
C ARG A 246 -4.35 -23.09 -8.38
N ARG A 247 -4.96 -24.09 -7.77
CA ARG A 247 -6.16 -23.96 -6.92
C ARG A 247 -5.94 -23.06 -5.72
N ILE A 248 -4.73 -23.08 -5.09
CA ILE A 248 -4.37 -22.10 -4.08
C ILE A 248 -4.52 -20.67 -4.62
N CYS A 249 -3.95 -20.39 -5.79
CA CYS A 249 -3.98 -19.07 -6.40
C CYS A 249 -5.40 -18.62 -6.75
N GLU A 250 -6.17 -19.49 -7.37
CA GLU A 250 -7.54 -19.22 -7.80
C GLU A 250 -8.48 -19.00 -6.61
N TYR A 251 -8.36 -19.80 -5.56
CA TYR A 251 -9.17 -19.67 -4.35
C TYR A 251 -9.05 -18.29 -3.70
N VAL A 252 -7.85 -17.74 -3.66
CA VAL A 252 -7.59 -16.42 -3.07
C VAL A 252 -7.53 -15.28 -4.09
N GLY A 253 -7.88 -15.52 -5.36
CA GLY A 253 -7.91 -14.50 -6.42
C GLY A 253 -6.54 -13.89 -6.73
N ASN A 254 -5.46 -14.65 -6.58
CA ASN A 254 -4.07 -14.22 -6.82
C ASN A 254 -3.60 -13.03 -5.95
N TYR A 255 -4.25 -12.74 -4.82
CA TYR A 255 -3.76 -11.75 -3.86
C TYR A 255 -2.47 -12.24 -3.21
N SER A 256 -1.33 -11.61 -3.51
CA SER A 256 0.01 -12.11 -3.18
C SER A 256 0.19 -12.53 -1.72
N SER A 257 -0.33 -11.74 -0.77
CA SER A 257 -0.26 -12.09 0.66
C SER A 257 -1.10 -13.32 0.98
N TYR A 258 -2.27 -13.47 0.36
CA TYR A 258 -3.15 -14.61 0.59
C TYR A 258 -2.64 -15.88 -0.09
N VAL A 259 -2.03 -15.79 -1.28
CA VAL A 259 -1.37 -16.94 -1.91
C VAL A 259 -0.30 -17.50 -0.98
N GLN A 260 0.53 -16.65 -0.41
CA GLN A 260 1.55 -17.06 0.55
C GLN A 260 0.95 -17.63 1.84
N GLN A 261 -0.13 -17.03 2.36
CA GLN A 261 -0.80 -17.49 3.58
C GLN A 261 -1.45 -18.87 3.38
N LEU A 262 -2.23 -19.04 2.29
CA LEU A 262 -2.87 -20.33 2.02
C LEU A 262 -1.84 -21.43 1.71
N ALA A 263 -0.81 -21.10 0.92
CA ALA A 263 0.29 -22.03 0.66
C ALA A 263 1.01 -22.45 1.95
N TRP A 264 1.20 -21.53 2.91
CA TRP A 264 1.73 -21.86 4.24
C TRP A 264 0.79 -22.79 5.02
N ASN A 265 -0.50 -22.50 5.06
CA ASN A 265 -1.47 -23.32 5.79
C ASN A 265 -1.53 -24.74 5.21
N VAL A 266 -1.57 -24.87 3.87
CA VAL A 266 -1.50 -26.19 3.23
C VAL A 266 -0.18 -26.90 3.55
N LEU A 267 0.96 -26.22 3.43
CA LEU A 267 2.27 -26.80 3.75
C LEU A 267 2.34 -27.28 5.20
N SER A 268 1.78 -26.53 6.15
CA SER A 268 1.86 -26.82 7.59
C SER A 268 1.14 -28.10 7.97
N VAL A 269 0.04 -28.43 7.28
CA VAL A 269 -0.76 -29.64 7.52
C VAL A 269 -0.39 -30.81 6.61
N THR A 270 0.52 -30.61 5.65
CA THR A 270 1.02 -31.66 4.75
C THR A 270 2.12 -32.45 5.44
N GLU A 271 2.04 -33.76 5.43
CA GLU A 271 3.12 -34.63 5.88
C GLU A 271 4.11 -34.92 4.74
N THR A 272 3.65 -35.48 3.64
CA THR A 272 4.47 -35.85 2.48
C THR A 272 3.98 -35.21 1.19
N ALA A 273 2.70 -35.39 0.83
CA ALA A 273 2.11 -34.91 -0.41
C ALA A 273 0.71 -34.32 -0.17
N VAL A 274 0.38 -33.26 -0.90
CA VAL A 274 -0.95 -32.65 -0.83
C VAL A 274 -1.97 -33.52 -1.54
N ASN A 275 -3.11 -33.76 -0.89
CA ASN A 275 -4.32 -34.36 -1.41
C ASN A 275 -5.54 -33.47 -1.12
N GLU A 276 -6.75 -33.89 -1.51
CA GLU A 276 -7.99 -33.11 -1.30
C GLU A 276 -8.27 -32.81 0.17
N GLU A 277 -8.08 -33.78 1.06
CA GLU A 277 -8.30 -33.60 2.50
C GLU A 277 -7.33 -32.55 3.07
N ILE A 278 -6.04 -32.65 2.77
CA ILE A 278 -5.00 -31.73 3.21
C ILE A 278 -5.26 -30.32 2.66
N PHE A 279 -5.67 -30.22 1.37
CA PHE A 279 -5.99 -28.95 0.78
C PHE A 279 -7.17 -28.27 1.49
N THR A 280 -8.24 -29.03 1.76
CA THR A 280 -9.43 -28.55 2.49
C THR A 280 -9.07 -28.09 3.88
N ARG A 281 -8.29 -28.86 4.64
CA ARG A 281 -7.79 -28.47 5.99
C ARG A 281 -6.95 -27.19 5.95
N GLY A 282 -6.16 -26.99 4.90
CA GLY A 282 -5.39 -25.75 4.72
C GLY A 282 -6.30 -24.52 4.51
N ILE A 283 -7.40 -24.68 3.76
CA ILE A 283 -8.42 -23.64 3.59
C ILE A 283 -9.11 -23.35 4.92
N GLU A 284 -9.55 -24.36 5.64
CA GLU A 284 -10.22 -24.23 6.95
C GLU A 284 -9.33 -23.47 7.93
N ALA A 285 -8.07 -23.86 8.05
CA ALA A 285 -7.10 -23.18 8.91
C ALA A 285 -6.90 -21.70 8.53
N MET A 286 -6.92 -21.37 7.23
CA MET A 286 -6.87 -19.97 6.78
C MET A 286 -8.14 -19.22 7.15
N MET A 287 -9.31 -19.82 6.99
CA MET A 287 -10.60 -19.21 7.31
C MET A 287 -10.70 -18.91 8.82
N GLU A 288 -10.34 -19.86 9.68
CA GLU A 288 -10.27 -19.65 11.13
C GLU A 288 -9.38 -18.48 11.53
N GLN A 289 -8.20 -18.34 10.88
CA GLN A 289 -7.28 -17.21 11.12
C GLN A 289 -7.88 -15.86 10.73
N CYS A 290 -8.77 -15.81 9.75
CA CYS A 290 -9.37 -14.58 9.22
C CYS A 290 -10.74 -14.25 9.86
N GLU A 291 -11.39 -15.20 10.49
CA GLU A 291 -12.78 -15.13 10.94
C GLU A 291 -13.05 -13.93 11.84
N SER A 292 -12.29 -13.77 12.93
CA SER A 292 -12.47 -12.66 13.88
C SER A 292 -12.36 -11.29 13.21
N PHE A 293 -11.46 -11.17 12.23
CA PHE A 293 -11.31 -9.95 11.45
C PHE A 293 -12.51 -9.70 10.54
N PHE A 294 -13.08 -10.74 9.93
CA PHE A 294 -14.25 -10.61 9.05
C PHE A 294 -15.52 -10.33 9.85
N ILE A 295 -15.69 -10.95 11.02
CA ILE A 295 -16.75 -10.63 11.96
C ILE A 295 -16.70 -9.14 12.33
N GLN A 296 -15.54 -8.64 12.77
CA GLN A 296 -15.37 -7.23 13.12
C GLN A 296 -15.69 -6.28 11.94
N GLN A 297 -15.39 -6.66 10.71
CA GLN A 297 -15.75 -5.87 9.54
C GLN A 297 -17.26 -5.80 9.29
N THR A 298 -18.00 -6.85 9.65
CA THR A 298 -19.45 -6.94 9.42
C THR A 298 -20.30 -6.41 10.56
N GLU A 299 -19.82 -6.45 11.82
CA GLU A 299 -20.54 -5.99 13.00
C GLU A 299 -21.00 -4.53 12.91
N ASN A 300 -20.21 -3.67 12.28
CA ASN A 300 -20.49 -2.25 12.13
C ASN A 300 -21.24 -1.90 10.83
N LEU A 301 -21.84 -2.90 10.18
CA LEU A 301 -22.62 -2.70 8.96
C LEU A 301 -24.12 -2.63 9.27
N THR A 302 -24.79 -1.69 8.61
CA THR A 302 -26.25 -1.63 8.64
C THR A 302 -26.87 -2.80 7.87
N SER A 303 -28.12 -3.15 8.17
CA SER A 303 -28.85 -4.19 7.43
C SER A 303 -28.86 -3.95 5.92
N TYR A 304 -28.97 -2.70 5.48
CA TYR A 304 -28.89 -2.36 4.05
C TYR A 304 -27.50 -2.57 3.45
N GLN A 305 -26.43 -2.32 4.21
CA GLN A 305 -25.06 -2.59 3.77
C GLN A 305 -24.82 -4.11 3.67
N LEU A 306 -25.28 -4.89 4.62
CA LEU A 306 -25.24 -6.35 4.57
C LEU A 306 -26.04 -6.89 3.37
N ASN A 307 -27.24 -6.38 3.13
CA ASN A 307 -28.02 -6.76 1.96
C ASN A 307 -27.32 -6.45 0.64
N PHE A 308 -26.62 -5.31 0.56
CA PHE A 308 -25.83 -4.96 -0.61
C PHE A 308 -24.70 -6.00 -0.84
N LEU A 309 -23.99 -6.40 0.21
CA LEU A 309 -22.96 -7.43 0.13
C LEU A 309 -23.56 -8.81 -0.21
N ARG A 310 -24.73 -9.18 0.32
CA ARG A 310 -25.42 -10.43 -0.02
C ARG A 310 -25.78 -10.49 -1.50
N ARG A 311 -26.27 -9.41 -2.09
CA ARG A 311 -26.55 -9.34 -3.53
C ARG A 311 -25.28 -9.51 -4.37
N LEU A 312 -24.17 -8.89 -3.96
CA LEU A 312 -22.88 -9.10 -4.63
C LEU A 312 -22.38 -10.54 -4.45
N ALA A 313 -22.52 -11.11 -3.27
CA ALA A 313 -22.09 -12.48 -2.97
C ALA A 313 -22.90 -13.52 -3.73
N SER A 314 -24.18 -13.27 -4.04
CA SER A 314 -25.00 -14.12 -4.91
C SER A 314 -24.66 -14.01 -6.40
N GLY A 315 -23.70 -13.14 -6.77
CA GLY A 315 -23.25 -12.98 -8.16
C GLY A 315 -23.92 -11.85 -8.94
N GLU A 316 -24.73 -11.02 -8.27
CA GLU A 316 -25.35 -9.87 -8.91
C GLU A 316 -24.29 -8.78 -9.12
N THR A 317 -23.87 -8.59 -10.40
CA THR A 317 -22.81 -7.64 -10.77
C THR A 317 -23.31 -6.44 -11.55
N SER A 318 -24.56 -6.49 -12.03
CA SER A 318 -25.17 -5.44 -12.83
C SER A 318 -25.68 -4.28 -11.99
N ASP A 319 -25.91 -3.17 -12.66
CA ASP A 319 -26.33 -1.89 -12.11
C ASP A 319 -27.36 -1.99 -10.96
N PHE A 320 -26.87 -1.89 -9.73
CA PHE A 320 -27.69 -1.72 -8.54
C PHE A 320 -28.55 -0.44 -8.58
N THR A 321 -28.62 0.24 -9.72
CA THR A 321 -29.52 1.37 -9.94
C THR A 321 -30.97 0.95 -10.15
N ALA A 322 -31.19 -0.29 -10.59
CA ALA A 322 -32.53 -0.85 -10.70
C ALA A 322 -32.91 -1.49 -9.35
N LEU A 323 -33.96 -0.97 -8.73
CA LEU A 323 -34.63 -1.65 -7.63
C LEU A 323 -35.12 -2.98 -8.18
N ASN A 324 -34.57 -4.10 -7.71
CA ASN A 324 -35.18 -5.41 -7.92
C ASN A 324 -36.15 -5.64 -6.75
N PRO A 325 -37.47 -5.41 -6.91
CA PRO A 325 -38.43 -5.55 -5.83
C PRO A 325 -38.55 -6.99 -5.33
N ASP A 326 -38.21 -7.98 -6.17
CA ASP A 326 -38.30 -9.41 -5.87
C ASP A 326 -37.02 -9.95 -5.18
N SER A 327 -36.02 -9.13 -4.98
CA SER A 327 -34.81 -9.55 -4.26
C SER A 327 -35.09 -9.78 -2.78
N PRO A 328 -34.67 -10.91 -2.18
CA PRO A 328 -34.79 -11.14 -0.75
C PRO A 328 -33.93 -10.15 0.07
N TYR A 329 -33.07 -9.37 -0.59
CA TYR A 329 -32.14 -8.40 0.01
C TYR A 329 -32.49 -6.97 -0.42
N PRO A 330 -33.49 -6.32 0.18
CA PRO A 330 -33.92 -4.97 -0.22
C PRO A 330 -32.84 -3.93 0.08
N LEU A 331 -32.66 -2.96 -0.85
CA LEU A 331 -31.68 -1.88 -0.73
C LEU A 331 -32.33 -0.50 -0.51
N GLY A 332 -33.65 -0.43 -0.53
CA GLY A 332 -34.41 0.81 -0.39
C GLY A 332 -34.44 1.63 -1.69
N SER A 333 -34.36 2.96 -1.58
CA SER A 333 -34.45 3.87 -2.73
C SER A 333 -33.16 3.92 -3.57
N LYS A 334 -33.26 4.43 -4.81
CA LYS A 334 -32.08 4.67 -5.68
C LYS A 334 -31.02 5.56 -5.00
N SER A 335 -31.44 6.59 -4.27
CA SER A 335 -30.54 7.46 -3.51
C SER A 335 -29.83 6.70 -2.38
N ASN A 336 -30.53 5.76 -1.72
CA ASN A 336 -29.91 4.90 -0.71
C ASN A 336 -28.84 4.00 -1.33
N VAL A 337 -29.10 3.38 -2.49
CA VAL A 337 -28.11 2.54 -3.21
C VAL A 337 -26.83 3.32 -3.50
N ALA A 338 -26.92 4.56 -3.96
CA ALA A 338 -25.76 5.41 -4.20
C ALA A 338 -24.95 5.67 -2.91
N ARG A 339 -25.64 5.94 -1.80
CA ARG A 339 -25.03 6.14 -0.48
C ARG A 339 -24.37 4.87 0.06
N LEU A 340 -25.02 3.72 -0.08
CA LEU A 340 -24.49 2.41 0.31
C LEU A 340 -23.20 2.10 -0.47
N ARG A 341 -23.24 2.29 -1.79
CA ARG A 341 -22.07 2.10 -2.68
C ARG A 341 -20.90 2.95 -2.22
N LYS A 342 -21.11 4.24 -1.99
CA LYS A 342 -20.06 5.14 -1.52
C LYS A 342 -19.50 4.66 -0.18
N SER A 343 -20.35 4.40 0.80
CA SER A 343 -19.93 3.95 2.13
C SER A 343 -19.16 2.63 2.12
N LEU A 344 -19.58 1.66 1.30
CA LEU A 344 -18.90 0.37 1.19
C LEU A 344 -17.57 0.48 0.42
N LEU A 345 -17.44 1.42 -0.54
CA LEU A 345 -16.18 1.77 -1.18
C LEU A 345 -15.22 2.43 -0.18
N ASP A 346 -15.70 3.40 0.60
CA ASP A 346 -14.90 4.07 1.63
C ASP A 346 -14.41 3.10 2.71
N LYS A 347 -15.21 2.05 3.01
CA LYS A 347 -14.84 0.93 3.90
C LYS A 347 -13.95 -0.12 3.22
N GLU A 348 -13.65 -0.01 1.92
CA GLU A 348 -12.90 -0.97 1.12
C GLU A 348 -13.51 -2.41 1.08
N LEU A 349 -14.79 -2.56 1.41
CA LEU A 349 -15.49 -3.84 1.33
C LEU A 349 -15.88 -4.21 -0.10
N ILE A 350 -16.04 -3.21 -0.95
CA ILE A 350 -16.29 -3.40 -2.39
C ILE A 350 -15.27 -2.64 -3.22
N SER A 351 -15.10 -3.08 -4.46
CA SER A 351 -14.22 -2.44 -5.44
C SER A 351 -14.93 -2.31 -6.78
N LYS A 352 -14.54 -1.28 -7.55
CA LYS A 352 -15.00 -1.10 -8.92
C LYS A 352 -14.02 -1.79 -9.88
N GLY A 353 -14.50 -2.76 -10.62
CA GLY A 353 -13.77 -3.46 -11.67
C GLY A 353 -14.28 -3.10 -13.08
N LYS A 354 -13.73 -3.73 -14.10
CA LYS A 354 -14.20 -3.58 -15.48
C LYS A 354 -15.63 -4.11 -15.67
N GLU A 355 -15.98 -5.16 -14.94
CA GLU A 355 -17.27 -5.87 -15.02
C GLU A 355 -18.31 -5.32 -14.02
N GLY A 356 -18.02 -4.20 -13.35
CA GLY A 356 -18.91 -3.61 -12.37
C GLY A 356 -18.33 -3.61 -10.95
N ILE A 357 -19.22 -3.62 -9.96
CA ILE A 357 -18.88 -3.61 -8.54
C ILE A 357 -18.77 -5.06 -8.06
N ARG A 358 -17.77 -5.34 -7.24
CA ARG A 358 -17.57 -6.64 -6.63
C ARG A 358 -17.09 -6.48 -5.18
N ILE A 359 -17.24 -7.52 -4.37
CA ILE A 359 -16.57 -7.61 -3.08
C ILE A 359 -15.06 -7.53 -3.31
N ALA A 360 -14.38 -6.68 -2.53
CA ALA A 360 -12.99 -6.35 -2.78
C ALA A 360 -12.03 -7.48 -2.41
N ASP A 361 -12.33 -8.24 -1.36
CA ASP A 361 -11.51 -9.31 -0.79
C ASP A 361 -12.14 -10.67 -1.10
N THR A 362 -11.42 -11.51 -1.86
CA THR A 362 -11.93 -12.83 -2.28
C THR A 362 -12.08 -13.79 -1.09
N VAL A 363 -11.18 -13.73 -0.11
CA VAL A 363 -11.26 -14.60 1.09
C VAL A 363 -12.43 -14.18 1.96
N PHE A 364 -12.66 -12.87 2.11
CA PHE A 364 -13.86 -12.34 2.76
C PHE A 364 -15.14 -12.78 2.03
N LEU A 365 -15.14 -12.80 0.69
CA LEU A 365 -16.30 -13.29 -0.09
C LEU A 365 -16.61 -14.75 0.22
N HIS A 366 -15.60 -15.63 0.31
CA HIS A 366 -15.79 -17.04 0.66
C HIS A 366 -16.37 -17.20 2.06
N TRP A 367 -15.79 -16.49 3.04
CA TRP A 367 -16.31 -16.47 4.40
C TRP A 367 -17.75 -15.93 4.47
N PHE A 368 -18.00 -14.81 3.80
CA PHE A 368 -19.31 -14.16 3.80
C PHE A 368 -20.41 -15.03 3.20
N ARG A 369 -20.07 -15.78 2.14
CA ARG A 369 -21.00 -16.77 1.56
C ARG A 369 -21.34 -17.91 2.50
N LYS A 370 -20.37 -18.35 3.29
CA LYS A 370 -20.56 -19.47 4.22
C LYS A 370 -21.36 -19.06 5.46
N GLU A 371 -21.07 -17.89 6.02
CA GLU A 371 -21.57 -17.50 7.34
C GLU A 371 -22.74 -16.50 7.29
N MET A 372 -22.97 -15.78 6.19
CA MET A 372 -23.87 -14.63 6.15
C MET A 372 -24.98 -14.74 5.09
N MET A 373 -25.00 -15.79 4.29
CA MET A 373 -26.03 -16.11 3.31
C MET A 373 -26.86 -17.32 3.75
#